data_ae3560a0bf1c16b0d91505137cb902ab
#
_entry.id   ae3560a0bf1c16b0d91505137cb902ab
#
_cell.length_a   1.000
_cell.length_b   1.000
_cell.length_c   1.000
_cell.angle_alpha   90.00
_cell.angle_beta   90.00
_cell.angle_gamma   90.00
#
_symmetry.space_group_name_H-M   'P 1'
#
loop_
_entity.id
_entity.type
_entity.pdbx_description
1 polymer ?
#
loop_
_entity_poly.entity_id
_entity_poly.type
_entity_poly.pdbx_seq_one_letter_code
_entity_poly.pdbx_strand_id
1 'polypeptide(L)'
;MDTKKNGEQLEETTPEVEETTCPENEEIVEIIEEETPETTEEETEEESEEESEDEESDEDEDEDEDEEEDEDEEEAPKKRKKAKKAKKARKPLGKGPKAVIAISLTLVILLGIASLALWGLGFNYASWGKNLTENGSLGLENNLFIKSRYTGPDFLASMTSNTVVATLGGQELTNGVLQMYYGRALWDIVEEYGSYLSYLGLDLSKPLSEQPFPGADGATWEQYLLNMALGAWAQQQTLVLMAEKAGFQYPAGMTEYLNTLETKLNEQAVANKMANGEALVKAEMGATASVENYKTYSALYNMALEYYAALYESIEPTPEEIEAFFDENAEAMASEYGVTKVEEPVIDVRHILLIPDGGTVDAGTGAKMYSEEEWDACGQAAEALLEQWRNGDATEDSFAALANEHSEDPGSNTNGGLYEYVYQGDMVDAFNDWCFDASRQPGDTGIVKTSYGYHVMYFVYGADEWYRLAAQQIVGDLCNDLLQEGYAQYPSKVYFYNIVLSEIQFN
;
A
#
# COMPACT_ATOMS: atom_id res chain seq x y z
N MET A 1 -2.85 73.55 -31.05
CA MET A 1 -3.21 72.90 -32.31
C MET A 1 -3.61 71.53 -31.89
N ASP A 2 -4.83 71.32 -31.46
CA ASP A 2 -6.04 70.90 -32.20
C ASP A 2 -5.74 69.66 -33.05
N THR A 3 -6.35 68.55 -32.83
CA THR A 3 -7.73 68.13 -33.07
C THR A 3 -8.06 66.73 -32.54
N LYS A 4 -9.14 66.65 -31.81
CA LYS A 4 -10.40 65.92 -31.99
C LYS A 4 -10.33 64.38 -31.98
N LYS A 5 -10.90 63.87 -30.92
CA LYS A 5 -12.07 62.96 -30.73
C LYS A 5 -12.58 62.24 -32.00
N ASN A 6 -12.67 60.92 -31.93
CA ASN A 6 -13.88 60.24 -32.33
C ASN A 6 -14.06 58.98 -31.45
N GLY A 7 -15.17 58.96 -30.72
CA GLY A 7 -15.67 57.82 -30.06
C GLY A 7 -16.59 57.04 -31.02
N GLU A 8 -16.49 55.77 -31.05
CA GLU A 8 -17.51 54.86 -31.56
C GLU A 8 -17.97 53.95 -30.43
N GLN A 9 -19.23 54.12 -30.09
CA GLN A 9 -20.01 53.23 -29.26
C GLN A 9 -20.25 51.98 -30.08
N LEU A 10 -19.91 50.81 -29.53
CA LEU A 10 -20.42 49.52 -29.99
C LEU A 10 -21.55 49.12 -29.04
N GLU A 11 -22.73 49.01 -29.62
CA GLU A 11 -23.97 48.53 -29.01
C GLU A 11 -23.81 47.05 -28.60
N GLU A 12 -24.18 46.78 -27.36
CA GLU A 12 -24.45 45.44 -26.85
C GLU A 12 -25.71 44.88 -27.54
N THR A 13 -25.54 43.84 -28.33
CA THR A 13 -26.64 42.98 -28.75
C THR A 13 -26.51 41.66 -28.02
N THR A 14 -27.33 41.48 -26.99
CA THR A 14 -27.67 40.18 -26.40
C THR A 14 -28.55 39.40 -27.34
N PRO A 15 -28.26 38.12 -27.64
CA PRO A 15 -29.23 37.27 -28.28
C PRO A 15 -30.25 36.76 -27.25
N GLU A 16 -31.52 36.97 -27.54
CA GLU A 16 -32.67 36.34 -26.90
C GLU A 16 -32.56 34.83 -27.03
N VAL A 17 -32.67 34.12 -25.88
CA VAL A 17 -32.83 32.69 -25.84
C VAL A 17 -34.33 32.41 -25.93
N GLU A 18 -34.78 31.82 -27.05
CA GLU A 18 -36.11 31.24 -27.19
C GLU A 18 -36.27 30.09 -26.23
N GLU A 19 -37.20 30.21 -25.30
CA GLU A 19 -37.74 29.13 -24.52
C GLU A 19 -38.49 28.16 -25.43
N THR A 20 -37.89 26.99 -25.71
CA THR A 20 -38.62 25.84 -26.24
C THR A 20 -39.11 25.01 -25.08
N THR A 21 -40.40 25.14 -24.81
CA THR A 21 -41.17 24.26 -23.94
C THR A 21 -41.19 22.84 -24.51
N CYS A 22 -40.69 21.87 -23.72
CA CYS A 22 -40.94 20.46 -23.94
C CYS A 22 -42.40 20.09 -23.54
N PRO A 23 -43.06 19.25 -24.29
CA PRO A 23 -44.42 18.82 -23.95
C PRO A 23 -44.38 17.80 -22.81
N GLU A 24 -45.33 17.99 -21.89
CA GLU A 24 -45.73 17.06 -20.84
C GLU A 24 -46.22 15.76 -21.49
N ASN A 25 -45.61 14.63 -21.16
CA ASN A 25 -46.16 13.31 -21.36
C ASN A 25 -46.75 12.83 -20.04
N GLU A 26 -48.01 13.05 -19.89
CA GLU A 26 -48.91 12.23 -19.10
C GLU A 26 -49.16 10.89 -19.83
N GLU A 27 -49.51 9.86 -19.04
CA GLU A 27 -49.91 8.51 -19.42
C GLU A 27 -48.76 7.51 -19.74
N ILE A 28 -48.40 6.75 -18.69
CA ILE A 28 -48.49 5.28 -18.64
C ILE A 28 -48.41 4.88 -17.15
N VAL A 29 -49.53 4.95 -16.48
CA VAL A 29 -49.89 4.14 -15.31
C VAL A 29 -51.09 3.35 -15.73
N GLU A 30 -50.90 2.09 -16.03
CA GLU A 30 -51.88 1.00 -15.88
C GLU A 30 -51.31 -0.27 -16.51
N ILE A 31 -51.52 -1.36 -15.80
CA ILE A 31 -51.28 -2.76 -16.12
C ILE A 31 -50.00 -3.32 -15.46
N ILE A 32 -50.18 -3.80 -14.26
CA ILE A 32 -49.91 -5.14 -13.73
C ILE A 32 -50.49 -5.18 -12.30
N GLU A 33 -51.79 -5.46 -12.23
CA GLU A 33 -52.42 -6.14 -11.11
C GLU A 33 -52.69 -7.57 -11.53
N GLU A 34 -52.52 -8.48 -10.55
CA GLU A 34 -53.01 -9.83 -10.47
C GLU A 34 -52.39 -10.93 -11.35
N GLU A 35 -51.61 -11.77 -10.68
CA GLU A 35 -51.95 -13.19 -10.51
C GLU A 35 -51.06 -13.82 -9.41
N THR A 36 -51.66 -14.04 -8.26
CA THR A 36 -51.23 -15.01 -7.25
C THR A 36 -51.90 -16.35 -7.57
N PRO A 37 -51.20 -17.47 -7.59
CA PRO A 37 -51.85 -18.76 -7.43
C PRO A 37 -51.86 -19.19 -5.96
N GLU A 38 -53.04 -19.57 -5.55
CA GLU A 38 -53.42 -20.17 -4.28
C GLU A 38 -52.59 -21.44 -3.93
N THR A 39 -52.35 -21.54 -2.66
CA THR A 39 -51.95 -22.72 -1.90
C THR A 39 -52.90 -23.88 -2.05
N THR A 40 -52.37 -25.06 -2.27
CA THR A 40 -53.00 -26.31 -1.81
C THR A 40 -52.06 -27.01 -0.85
N GLU A 41 -52.53 -27.09 0.39
CA GLU A 41 -52.09 -27.99 1.43
C GLU A 41 -52.41 -29.44 1.02
N GLU A 42 -51.44 -30.33 1.18
CA GLU A 42 -51.68 -31.75 1.43
C GLU A 42 -50.73 -32.22 2.50
N GLU A 43 -51.32 -32.46 3.65
CA GLU A 43 -50.81 -33.25 4.77
C GLU A 43 -50.60 -34.72 4.33
N THR A 44 -49.49 -35.28 4.72
CA THR A 44 -49.44 -36.72 5.08
C THR A 44 -48.46 -36.90 6.23
N GLU A 45 -49.10 -37.29 7.34
CA GLU A 45 -48.47 -37.93 8.51
C GLU A 45 -47.99 -39.34 8.13
N GLU A 46 -47.04 -39.83 8.88
CA GLU A 46 -46.86 -41.15 9.54
C GLU A 46 -45.35 -41.39 9.75
N GLU A 47 -44.98 -41.41 10.97
CA GLU A 47 -44.78 -42.47 12.02
C GLU A 47 -43.45 -43.18 11.90
N SER A 48 -42.64 -42.97 12.94
CA SER A 48 -42.14 -43.85 14.05
C SER A 48 -41.23 -45.01 13.63
N GLU A 49 -40.22 -45.18 14.33
CA GLU A 49 -39.79 -46.09 15.43
C GLU A 49 -38.28 -46.04 15.54
N GLU A 50 -37.72 -45.68 16.66
CA GLU A 50 -37.19 -46.39 17.83
C GLU A 50 -36.26 -47.58 17.52
N GLU A 51 -35.12 -47.52 18.13
CA GLU A 51 -34.41 -48.46 19.02
C GLU A 51 -32.93 -48.06 19.06
N SER A 52 -32.34 -47.60 20.12
CA SER A 52 -31.92 -48.10 21.46
C SER A 52 -30.85 -49.19 21.41
N GLU A 53 -29.99 -49.03 22.34
CA GLU A 53 -29.11 -49.92 23.15
C GLU A 53 -27.62 -49.64 22.93
N ASP A 54 -26.96 -49.10 23.94
CA ASP A 54 -26.37 -49.61 25.19
C ASP A 54 -25.01 -50.30 24.96
N GLU A 55 -24.08 -49.96 25.67
CA GLU A 55 -23.45 -50.36 26.94
C GLU A 55 -22.03 -49.80 27.03
N GLU A 56 -21.72 -49.08 28.08
CA GLU A 56 -21.00 -49.48 29.33
C GLU A 56 -19.59 -50.06 29.07
N SER A 57 -18.60 -49.73 29.75
CA SER A 57 -18.13 -49.51 31.13
C SER A 57 -16.61 -49.52 31.08
N ASP A 58 -15.82 -49.13 31.92
CA ASP A 58 -15.54 -48.96 33.32
C ASP A 58 -14.18 -48.28 33.46
N GLU A 59 -14.08 -47.37 34.38
CA GLU A 59 -13.36 -47.36 35.66
C GLU A 59 -11.91 -47.90 35.65
N ASP A 60 -10.99 -47.07 36.12
CA ASP A 60 -10.42 -47.11 37.45
C ASP A 60 -9.40 -45.96 37.64
N GLU A 61 -9.65 -45.21 38.65
CA GLU A 61 -8.91 -44.69 39.79
C GLU A 61 -7.53 -45.30 40.00
N ASP A 62 -6.58 -44.45 40.39
CA ASP A 62 -6.00 -44.45 41.74
C ASP A 62 -5.07 -43.25 41.98
N GLU A 63 -5.38 -42.62 43.08
CA GLU A 63 -4.61 -41.66 43.87
C GLU A 63 -3.31 -42.33 44.36
N ASP A 64 -2.30 -41.52 44.66
CA ASP A 64 -1.80 -41.37 46.02
C ASP A 64 -0.71 -40.26 46.13
N GLU A 65 -0.93 -39.50 47.14
CA GLU A 65 -0.06 -38.54 47.82
C GLU A 65 1.20 -39.23 48.40
N ASP A 66 2.26 -38.49 48.62
CA ASP A 66 2.79 -38.15 49.94
C ASP A 66 4.16 -37.46 49.87
N GLU A 67 4.21 -36.44 50.55
CA GLU A 67 5.05 -35.63 51.40
C GLU A 67 6.43 -36.16 51.82
N GLU A 68 7.24 -35.15 52.09
CA GLU A 68 8.19 -34.88 53.20
C GLU A 68 9.69 -35.12 52.99
N GLU A 69 10.35 -34.03 53.13
CA GLU A 69 11.37 -33.52 54.09
C GLU A 69 12.82 -34.01 54.01
N ASP A 70 13.64 -32.98 53.93
CA ASP A 70 14.90 -32.70 54.66
C ASP A 70 16.08 -33.71 54.65
N GLU A 71 17.22 -33.28 54.27
CA GLU A 71 18.37 -32.89 55.11
C GLU A 71 19.68 -32.80 54.30
N ASP A 72 20.47 -31.84 54.70
CA ASP A 72 21.82 -31.45 54.32
C ASP A 72 22.83 -32.61 54.25
N GLU A 73 23.75 -32.55 53.28
CA GLU A 73 25.15 -32.78 53.51
C GLU A 73 26.06 -32.31 52.33
N GLU A 74 27.08 -31.56 52.69
CA GLU A 74 28.19 -31.12 51.88
C GLU A 74 28.99 -32.28 51.29
N GLU A 75 29.28 -32.31 49.99
CA GLU A 75 30.56 -32.79 49.47
C GLU A 75 30.90 -32.28 48.08
N ALA A 76 32.17 -31.97 47.91
CA ALA A 76 32.85 -31.25 46.80
C ALA A 76 32.85 -31.99 45.44
N PRO A 77 33.34 -31.36 44.37
CA PRO A 77 32.75 -31.43 43.00
C PRO A 77 33.31 -32.62 42.19
N LYS A 78 32.45 -33.50 41.76
CA LYS A 78 32.73 -34.44 40.68
C LYS A 78 32.45 -33.82 39.31
N LYS A 79 33.49 -33.70 38.49
CA LYS A 79 33.43 -33.34 37.08
C LYS A 79 32.37 -34.11 36.31
N ARG A 80 31.20 -33.50 36.02
CA ARG A 80 30.23 -34.04 35.08
C ARG A 80 30.66 -33.68 33.65
N LYS A 81 31.04 -34.69 32.89
CA LYS A 81 31.14 -34.64 31.43
C LYS A 81 29.78 -34.18 30.86
N LYS A 82 29.76 -32.96 30.28
CA LYS A 82 28.61 -32.52 29.52
C LYS A 82 28.46 -33.39 28.27
N ALA A 83 27.46 -34.25 28.27
CA ALA A 83 27.00 -34.92 27.06
C ALA A 83 26.49 -33.84 26.11
N LYS A 84 27.15 -33.64 24.98
CA LYS A 84 26.68 -32.81 23.86
C LYS A 84 25.36 -33.47 23.37
N LYS A 85 24.21 -32.86 23.71
CA LYS A 85 22.97 -33.10 22.99
C LYS A 85 23.21 -32.66 21.53
N ALA A 86 23.33 -33.64 20.65
CA ALA A 86 23.33 -33.37 19.22
C ALA A 86 22.05 -32.61 18.89
N LYS A 87 22.18 -31.34 18.46
CA LYS A 87 21.09 -30.59 17.84
C LYS A 87 20.67 -31.43 16.63
N LYS A 88 19.48 -32.03 16.68
CA LYS A 88 18.83 -32.54 15.48
C LYS A 88 18.82 -31.43 14.47
N ALA A 89 19.62 -31.54 13.42
CA ALA A 89 19.57 -30.63 12.28
C ALA A 89 18.13 -30.67 11.75
N ARG A 90 17.45 -29.52 11.82
CA ARG A 90 16.16 -29.35 11.14
C ARG A 90 16.45 -29.57 9.66
N LYS A 91 15.74 -30.51 9.04
CA LYS A 91 15.76 -30.66 7.60
C LYS A 91 15.47 -29.28 6.99
N PRO A 92 16.27 -28.81 6.04
CA PRO A 92 15.96 -27.54 5.37
C PRO A 92 14.57 -27.69 4.75
N LEU A 93 13.70 -26.70 4.99
CA LEU A 93 12.41 -26.58 4.29
C LEU A 93 12.69 -26.72 2.79
N GLY A 94 11.91 -27.58 2.13
CA GLY A 94 12.00 -27.75 0.68
C GLY A 94 11.85 -26.39 -0.02
N LYS A 95 12.49 -26.24 -1.18
CA LYS A 95 12.52 -24.96 -1.94
C LYS A 95 11.12 -24.38 -2.27
N GLY A 96 10.06 -25.19 -2.23
CA GLY A 96 8.69 -24.78 -2.53
C GLY A 96 8.10 -23.76 -1.55
N PRO A 97 8.05 -24.03 -0.22
CA PRO A 97 7.47 -23.06 0.72
C PRO A 97 8.24 -21.75 0.83
N LYS A 98 9.57 -21.78 0.61
CA LYS A 98 10.40 -20.57 0.63
C LYS A 98 10.19 -19.70 -0.62
N ALA A 99 9.91 -20.31 -1.76
CA ALA A 99 9.61 -19.60 -2.99
C ALA A 99 8.22 -18.94 -2.92
N VAL A 100 7.23 -19.64 -2.38
CA VAL A 100 5.86 -19.09 -2.18
C VAL A 100 5.89 -17.90 -1.23
N ILE A 101 6.60 -18.01 -0.09
CA ILE A 101 6.74 -16.91 0.87
C ILE A 101 7.52 -15.73 0.24
N ALA A 102 8.56 -15.99 -0.55
CA ALA A 102 9.36 -14.94 -1.18
C ALA A 102 8.60 -14.21 -2.31
N ILE A 103 7.73 -14.91 -3.04
CA ILE A 103 7.02 -14.34 -4.19
C ILE A 103 5.75 -13.60 -3.75
N SER A 104 5.00 -14.14 -2.78
CA SER A 104 3.94 -13.39 -2.13
C SER A 104 4.50 -12.15 -1.42
N LEU A 105 5.66 -12.26 -0.76
CA LEU A 105 6.34 -11.12 -0.16
C LEU A 105 6.77 -10.07 -1.22
N THR A 106 7.18 -10.49 -2.42
CA THR A 106 7.63 -9.55 -3.47
C THR A 106 6.46 -8.82 -4.13
N LEU A 107 5.31 -9.48 -4.34
CA LEU A 107 4.09 -8.82 -4.82
C LEU A 107 3.53 -7.87 -3.74
N VAL A 108 3.55 -8.31 -2.51
CA VAL A 108 3.20 -7.56 -1.29
C VAL A 108 4.14 -6.38 -1.10
N ILE A 109 5.45 -6.56 -1.29
CA ILE A 109 6.44 -5.47 -1.18
C ILE A 109 6.27 -4.46 -2.32
N LEU A 110 6.05 -4.88 -3.56
CA LEU A 110 5.81 -3.95 -4.69
C LEU A 110 4.49 -3.19 -4.55
N LEU A 111 3.44 -3.81 -3.99
CA LEU A 111 2.17 -3.16 -3.69
C LEU A 111 2.24 -2.41 -2.34
N GLY A 112 3.01 -2.88 -1.38
CA GLY A 112 3.24 -2.25 -0.08
C GLY A 112 4.16 -1.04 -0.13
N ILE A 113 5.20 -1.05 -0.97
CA ILE A 113 6.07 0.11 -1.22
C ILE A 113 5.24 1.25 -1.85
N ALA A 114 4.32 0.92 -2.76
CA ALA A 114 3.43 1.92 -3.33
C ALA A 114 2.39 2.41 -2.31
N SER A 115 1.89 1.56 -1.42
CA SER A 115 1.01 1.96 -0.31
C SER A 115 1.75 2.76 0.76
N LEU A 116 3.01 2.41 1.05
CA LEU A 116 3.89 3.15 1.96
C LEU A 116 4.36 4.48 1.34
N ALA A 117 4.61 4.54 0.02
CA ALA A 117 4.88 5.78 -0.67
C ALA A 117 3.66 6.72 -0.62
N LEU A 118 2.46 6.21 -0.85
CA LEU A 118 1.23 6.99 -0.71
C LEU A 118 0.96 7.38 0.76
N TRP A 119 1.28 6.52 1.72
CA TRP A 119 1.15 6.81 3.16
C TRP A 119 2.23 7.78 3.64
N GLY A 120 3.46 7.62 3.18
CA GLY A 120 4.57 8.56 3.41
C GLY A 120 4.35 9.94 2.76
N LEU A 121 3.49 10.00 1.72
CA LEU A 121 3.04 11.24 1.07
C LEU A 121 1.76 11.82 1.74
N GLY A 122 1.41 11.42 2.97
CA GLY A 122 0.23 11.90 3.70
C GLY A 122 -1.08 11.26 3.29
N PHE A 123 -1.04 10.17 2.53
CA PHE A 123 -2.22 9.47 2.06
C PHE A 123 -2.82 8.62 3.18
N ASN A 124 -3.80 9.15 3.91
CA ASN A 124 -4.52 8.39 4.93
C ASN A 124 -5.84 7.87 4.37
N TYR A 125 -5.85 6.61 3.92
CA TYR A 125 -7.05 5.93 3.40
C TYR A 125 -8.24 5.97 4.38
N ALA A 126 -7.99 5.93 5.67
CA ALA A 126 -9.04 5.94 6.68
C ALA A 126 -9.70 7.32 6.84
N SER A 127 -8.90 8.40 6.81
CA SER A 127 -9.42 9.77 6.82
C SER A 127 -10.13 10.10 5.53
N TRP A 128 -9.69 9.52 4.44
CA TRP A 128 -10.19 9.76 3.11
C TRP A 128 -11.55 9.09 2.84
N GLY A 129 -11.71 7.82 3.21
CA GLY A 129 -13.02 7.16 3.18
C GLY A 129 -14.04 7.90 4.05
N LYS A 130 -13.60 8.47 5.18
CA LYS A 130 -14.42 9.30 6.05
C LYS A 130 -14.82 10.62 5.37
N ASN A 131 -13.90 11.29 4.67
CA ASN A 131 -14.19 12.53 3.94
C ASN A 131 -15.15 12.32 2.77
N LEU A 132 -15.04 11.21 2.02
CA LEU A 132 -15.97 10.86 0.95
C LEU A 132 -17.37 10.57 1.49
N THR A 133 -17.47 9.89 2.64
CA THR A 133 -18.76 9.60 3.29
C THR A 133 -19.34 10.84 3.96
N GLU A 134 -18.53 11.66 4.63
CA GLU A 134 -18.96 12.89 5.32
C GLU A 134 -19.38 14.00 4.34
N ASN A 135 -18.74 14.11 3.19
CA ASN A 135 -19.07 15.09 2.16
C ASN A 135 -20.13 14.63 1.14
N GLY A 136 -20.66 13.40 1.30
CA GLY A 136 -21.82 12.91 0.52
C GLY A 136 -21.55 12.70 -0.98
N SER A 137 -20.28 12.72 -1.42
CA SER A 137 -19.93 12.64 -2.84
C SER A 137 -20.28 11.30 -3.48
N LEU A 138 -20.31 10.20 -2.71
CA LEU A 138 -20.74 8.89 -3.18
C LEU A 138 -22.14 8.48 -2.64
N GLY A 139 -22.77 9.28 -1.77
CA GLY A 139 -24.09 8.99 -1.21
C GLY A 139 -24.14 7.78 -0.26
N LEU A 140 -22.98 7.37 0.31
CA LEU A 140 -22.85 6.18 1.16
C LEU A 140 -23.54 6.35 2.53
N GLU A 141 -23.49 7.55 3.10
CA GLU A 141 -24.00 7.85 4.45
C GLU A 141 -25.54 7.81 4.58
N ASN A 142 -26.26 7.99 3.48
CA ASN A 142 -27.73 7.98 3.47
C ASN A 142 -28.31 6.67 2.90
N ASN A 143 -27.48 5.64 2.72
CA ASN A 143 -27.94 4.44 2.06
C ASN A 143 -28.62 3.49 3.05
N LEU A 144 -29.93 3.29 2.88
CA LEU A 144 -30.74 2.31 3.63
C LEU A 144 -30.22 0.86 3.47
N PHE A 145 -29.33 0.62 2.50
CA PHE A 145 -28.74 -0.69 2.21
C PHE A 145 -27.45 -0.99 2.99
N ILE A 146 -27.01 -0.12 3.88
CA ILE A 146 -25.86 -0.35 4.78
C ILE A 146 -25.93 -1.71 5.53
N LYS A 147 -27.08 -2.37 5.56
CA LYS A 147 -27.27 -3.68 6.19
C LYS A 147 -27.37 -4.84 5.19
N SER A 148 -27.24 -4.58 3.90
CA SER A 148 -27.32 -5.62 2.87
C SER A 148 -26.00 -6.36 2.74
N ARG A 149 -26.07 -7.62 2.39
CA ARG A 149 -24.90 -8.42 2.03
C ARG A 149 -24.51 -8.13 0.58
N TYR A 150 -23.26 -7.74 0.34
CA TYR A 150 -22.75 -7.47 -0.99
C TYR A 150 -21.96 -8.64 -1.57
N THR A 151 -21.47 -9.57 -0.76
CA THR A 151 -20.85 -10.81 -1.23
C THR A 151 -21.93 -11.86 -1.53
N GLY A 152 -21.77 -12.58 -2.62
CA GLY A 152 -22.67 -13.62 -3.09
C GLY A 152 -21.94 -14.92 -3.45
N PRO A 153 -22.69 -15.96 -3.88
CA PRO A 153 -22.09 -17.18 -4.39
C PRO A 153 -21.15 -16.90 -5.56
N ASP A 154 -20.00 -17.56 -5.63
CA ASP A 154 -18.94 -17.35 -6.63
C ASP A 154 -19.44 -17.39 -8.07
N PHE A 155 -20.40 -18.31 -8.38
CA PHE A 155 -20.94 -18.40 -9.73
C PHE A 155 -21.71 -17.14 -10.13
N LEU A 156 -22.48 -16.52 -9.20
CA LEU A 156 -23.22 -15.31 -9.45
C LEU A 156 -22.28 -14.11 -9.55
N ALA A 157 -21.32 -14.03 -8.65
CA ALA A 157 -20.28 -13.01 -8.66
C ALA A 157 -19.50 -13.02 -9.98
N SER A 158 -19.07 -14.20 -10.45
CA SER A 158 -18.38 -14.35 -11.74
C SER A 158 -19.26 -13.98 -12.93
N MET A 159 -20.56 -14.32 -12.92
CA MET A 159 -21.50 -13.95 -13.99
C MET A 159 -21.76 -12.44 -14.07
N THR A 160 -21.62 -11.72 -12.96
CA THR A 160 -21.86 -10.28 -12.86
C THR A 160 -20.59 -9.44 -12.93
N SER A 161 -19.42 -10.06 -13.20
CA SER A 161 -18.11 -9.39 -13.21
C SER A 161 -18.09 -8.13 -14.07
N ASN A 162 -18.75 -8.13 -15.23
CA ASN A 162 -18.82 -6.99 -16.16
C ASN A 162 -19.99 -6.02 -15.87
N THR A 163 -20.75 -6.25 -14.80
CA THR A 163 -21.85 -5.36 -14.44
C THR A 163 -21.33 -4.06 -13.87
N VAL A 164 -21.79 -2.93 -14.39
CA VAL A 164 -21.40 -1.60 -13.90
C VAL A 164 -22.01 -1.35 -12.52
N VAL A 165 -21.15 -1.01 -11.58
CA VAL A 165 -21.49 -0.78 -10.16
C VAL A 165 -21.30 0.67 -9.73
N ALA A 166 -20.49 1.42 -10.45
CA ALA A 166 -20.36 2.86 -10.23
C ALA A 166 -19.94 3.57 -11.52
N THR A 167 -20.17 4.89 -11.55
CA THR A 167 -19.67 5.78 -12.58
C THR A 167 -19.07 7.03 -11.94
N LEU A 168 -18.00 7.59 -12.53
CA LEU A 168 -17.40 8.85 -12.12
C LEU A 168 -16.82 9.54 -13.36
N GLY A 169 -17.25 10.78 -13.63
CA GLY A 169 -16.78 11.54 -14.79
C GLY A 169 -17.05 10.85 -16.15
N GLY A 170 -18.05 9.97 -16.23
CA GLY A 170 -18.35 9.17 -17.43
C GLY A 170 -17.59 7.85 -17.53
N GLN A 171 -16.64 7.60 -16.64
CA GLN A 171 -15.93 6.32 -16.55
C GLN A 171 -16.73 5.32 -15.70
N GLU A 172 -16.61 4.05 -16.04
CA GLU A 172 -17.39 2.96 -15.43
C GLU A 172 -16.50 2.08 -14.54
N LEU A 173 -17.04 1.73 -13.36
CA LEU A 173 -16.49 0.68 -12.51
C LEU A 173 -17.37 -0.57 -12.61
N THR A 174 -16.77 -1.70 -12.93
CA THR A 174 -17.45 -2.99 -12.95
C THR A 174 -17.23 -3.78 -11.65
N ASN A 175 -18.09 -4.80 -11.39
CA ASN A 175 -17.91 -5.69 -10.24
C ASN A 175 -16.53 -6.36 -10.22
N GLY A 176 -16.01 -6.77 -11.38
CA GLY A 176 -14.71 -7.43 -11.45
C GLY A 176 -13.56 -6.51 -11.08
N VAL A 177 -13.61 -5.25 -11.48
CA VAL A 177 -12.61 -4.25 -11.09
C VAL A 177 -12.80 -3.84 -9.63
N LEU A 178 -14.06 -3.66 -9.17
CA LEU A 178 -14.35 -3.40 -7.75
C LEU A 178 -13.84 -4.54 -6.84
N GLN A 179 -13.92 -5.79 -7.30
CA GLN A 179 -13.37 -6.94 -6.58
C GLN A 179 -11.85 -6.80 -6.32
N MET A 180 -11.10 -6.22 -7.26
CA MET A 180 -9.67 -5.96 -7.08
C MET A 180 -9.44 -4.96 -5.94
N TYR A 181 -10.18 -3.86 -5.93
CA TYR A 181 -10.09 -2.86 -4.86
C TYR A 181 -10.53 -3.41 -3.50
N TYR A 182 -11.60 -4.22 -3.50
CA TYR A 182 -12.09 -4.87 -2.28
C TYR A 182 -11.09 -5.87 -1.71
N GLY A 183 -10.51 -6.69 -2.60
CA GLY A 183 -9.46 -7.63 -2.22
C GLY A 183 -8.23 -6.91 -1.68
N ARG A 184 -7.79 -5.85 -2.34
CA ARG A 184 -6.64 -5.07 -1.89
C ARG A 184 -6.88 -4.44 -0.51
N ALA A 185 -8.05 -3.83 -0.30
CA ALA A 185 -8.39 -3.25 1.00
C ALA A 185 -8.36 -4.28 2.15
N LEU A 186 -8.78 -5.52 1.87
CA LEU A 186 -8.68 -6.59 2.86
C LEU A 186 -7.25 -7.03 3.10
N TRP A 187 -6.45 -7.20 2.01
CA TRP A 187 -5.05 -7.58 2.13
C TRP A 187 -4.23 -6.52 2.86
N ASP A 188 -4.47 -5.23 2.65
CA ASP A 188 -3.79 -4.14 3.36
C ASP A 188 -3.98 -4.27 4.88
N ILE A 189 -5.21 -4.56 5.34
CA ILE A 189 -5.49 -4.79 6.77
C ILE A 189 -4.79 -6.06 7.27
N VAL A 190 -4.79 -7.13 6.48
CA VAL A 190 -4.14 -8.39 6.87
C VAL A 190 -2.62 -8.21 6.98
N GLU A 191 -2.02 -7.45 6.08
CA GLU A 191 -0.58 -7.15 6.08
C GLU A 191 -0.19 -6.25 7.25
N GLU A 192 -0.97 -5.20 7.51
CA GLU A 192 -0.71 -4.23 8.56
C GLU A 192 -0.87 -4.83 9.95
N TYR A 193 -1.96 -5.57 10.18
CA TYR A 193 -2.30 -6.05 11.52
C TYR A 193 -1.93 -7.52 11.78
N GLY A 194 -1.76 -8.35 10.74
CA GLY A 194 -1.26 -9.73 10.85
C GLY A 194 -1.88 -10.54 11.99
N SER A 195 -1.09 -10.91 12.99
CA SER A 195 -1.57 -11.65 14.16
C SER A 195 -2.50 -10.86 15.09
N TYR A 196 -2.63 -9.55 14.90
CA TYR A 196 -3.48 -8.68 15.73
C TYR A 196 -4.91 -8.52 15.19
N LEU A 197 -5.27 -9.14 14.06
CA LEU A 197 -6.61 -9.07 13.47
C LEU A 197 -7.73 -9.41 14.45
N SER A 198 -7.51 -10.38 15.33
CA SER A 198 -8.48 -10.78 16.36
C SER A 198 -8.78 -9.66 17.38
N TYR A 199 -7.83 -8.76 17.65
CA TYR A 199 -8.05 -7.59 18.50
C TYR A 199 -8.90 -6.52 17.82
N LEU A 200 -8.88 -6.50 16.47
CA LEU A 200 -9.78 -5.67 15.67
C LEU A 200 -11.18 -6.28 15.52
N GLY A 201 -11.41 -7.48 16.09
CA GLY A 201 -12.66 -8.22 15.94
C GLY A 201 -12.84 -8.82 14.54
N LEU A 202 -11.75 -8.99 13.76
CA LEU A 202 -11.76 -9.56 12.42
C LEU A 202 -11.29 -11.02 12.46
N ASP A 203 -12.17 -11.94 11.99
CA ASP A 203 -11.94 -13.37 11.89
C ASP A 203 -12.07 -13.79 10.42
N LEU A 204 -10.93 -14.03 9.76
CA LEU A 204 -10.90 -14.38 8.34
C LEU A 204 -11.54 -15.74 8.00
N SER A 205 -11.89 -16.55 9.00
CA SER A 205 -12.59 -17.82 8.80
C SER A 205 -14.12 -17.65 8.70
N LYS A 206 -14.64 -16.44 8.93
CA LYS A 206 -16.08 -16.13 8.95
C LYS A 206 -16.44 -15.10 7.87
N PRO A 207 -17.69 -15.12 7.37
CA PRO A 207 -18.16 -14.09 6.43
C PRO A 207 -18.01 -12.69 7.00
N LEU A 208 -17.39 -11.77 6.24
CA LEU A 208 -17.17 -10.37 6.64
C LEU A 208 -18.49 -9.61 6.84
N SER A 209 -19.57 -10.04 6.14
CA SER A 209 -20.91 -9.48 6.28
C SER A 209 -21.59 -9.78 7.62
N GLU A 210 -21.09 -10.78 8.38
CA GLU A 210 -21.62 -11.18 9.68
C GLU A 210 -20.84 -10.59 10.86
N GLN A 211 -19.72 -9.95 10.59
CA GLN A 211 -18.82 -9.42 11.60
C GLN A 211 -18.99 -7.91 11.75
N PRO A 212 -19.33 -7.42 12.98
CA PRO A 212 -19.46 -5.99 13.22
C PRO A 212 -18.10 -5.29 13.08
N PHE A 213 -18.11 -4.13 12.44
CA PHE A 213 -16.92 -3.27 12.38
C PHE A 213 -16.86 -2.39 13.63
N PRO A 214 -15.76 -2.42 14.42
CA PRO A 214 -15.69 -1.70 15.70
C PRO A 214 -15.75 -0.19 15.58
N GLY A 215 -15.37 0.36 14.42
CA GLY A 215 -15.27 1.80 14.18
C GLY A 215 -16.60 2.49 13.87
N ALA A 216 -17.72 1.73 13.64
CA ALA A 216 -19.00 2.34 13.30
C ALA A 216 -20.18 1.47 13.73
N ASP A 217 -21.12 2.05 14.50
CA ASP A 217 -22.32 1.37 14.97
C ASP A 217 -23.19 0.83 13.82
N GLY A 218 -23.38 -0.49 13.83
CA GLY A 218 -24.23 -1.18 12.87
C GLY A 218 -23.61 -1.45 11.49
N ALA A 219 -22.36 -1.07 11.28
CA ALA A 219 -21.60 -1.45 10.09
C ALA A 219 -20.95 -2.83 10.26
N THR A 220 -20.69 -3.50 9.13
CA THR A 220 -19.92 -4.74 9.09
C THR A 220 -18.56 -4.51 8.44
N TRP A 221 -17.62 -5.45 8.64
CA TRP A 221 -16.33 -5.44 7.96
C TRP A 221 -16.48 -5.44 6.43
N GLU A 222 -17.46 -6.18 5.89
CA GLU A 222 -17.76 -6.15 4.45
C GLU A 222 -18.08 -4.73 3.97
N GLN A 223 -18.92 -4.00 4.71
CA GLN A 223 -19.32 -2.63 4.35
C GLN A 223 -18.17 -1.64 4.48
N TYR A 224 -17.36 -1.78 5.52
CA TYR A 224 -16.17 -0.96 5.70
C TYR A 224 -15.19 -1.12 4.52
N LEU A 225 -14.86 -2.37 4.18
CA LEU A 225 -13.98 -2.68 3.06
C LEU A 225 -14.56 -2.25 1.72
N LEU A 226 -15.87 -2.39 1.52
CA LEU A 226 -16.54 -1.91 0.31
C LEU A 226 -16.44 -0.39 0.18
N ASN A 227 -16.60 0.35 1.28
CA ASN A 227 -16.42 1.80 1.29
C ASN A 227 -14.98 2.20 0.96
N MET A 228 -13.99 1.50 1.55
CA MET A 228 -12.58 1.71 1.20
C MET A 228 -12.33 1.45 -0.29
N ALA A 229 -12.84 0.35 -0.83
CA ALA A 229 -12.68 -0.03 -2.22
C ALA A 229 -13.28 1.01 -3.20
N LEU A 230 -14.50 1.45 -2.95
CA LEU A 230 -15.17 2.48 -3.75
C LEU A 230 -14.44 3.82 -3.64
N GLY A 231 -13.99 4.16 -2.44
CA GLY A 231 -13.21 5.35 -2.18
C GLY A 231 -11.88 5.36 -2.94
N ALA A 232 -11.10 4.29 -2.84
CA ALA A 232 -9.83 4.15 -3.54
C ALA A 232 -9.99 4.23 -5.07
N TRP A 233 -11.02 3.57 -5.63
CA TRP A 233 -11.32 3.71 -7.04
C TRP A 233 -11.67 5.16 -7.42
N ALA A 234 -12.54 5.82 -6.68
CA ALA A 234 -12.97 7.17 -7.00
C ALA A 234 -11.79 8.15 -6.99
N GLN A 235 -10.88 8.00 -6.05
CA GLN A 235 -9.66 8.79 -5.97
C GLN A 235 -8.77 8.58 -7.20
N GLN A 236 -8.41 7.34 -7.47
CA GLN A 236 -7.52 7.02 -8.60
C GLN A 236 -8.14 7.47 -9.92
N GLN A 237 -9.45 7.24 -10.10
CA GLN A 237 -10.17 7.69 -11.29
C GLN A 237 -10.20 9.22 -11.41
N THR A 238 -10.34 9.94 -10.30
CA THR A 238 -10.30 11.40 -10.30
C THR A 238 -8.92 11.91 -10.70
N LEU A 239 -7.84 11.35 -10.13
CA LEU A 239 -6.46 11.70 -10.49
C LEU A 239 -6.18 11.45 -11.98
N VAL A 240 -6.64 10.32 -12.53
CA VAL A 240 -6.48 10.02 -13.95
C VAL A 240 -7.25 11.03 -14.82
N LEU A 241 -8.48 11.39 -14.46
CA LEU A 241 -9.24 12.41 -15.18
C LEU A 241 -8.59 13.81 -15.08
N MET A 242 -7.99 14.14 -13.93
CA MET A 242 -7.21 15.35 -13.75
C MET A 242 -5.95 15.35 -14.63
N ALA A 243 -5.23 14.21 -14.68
CA ALA A 243 -4.06 13.99 -15.53
C ALA A 243 -4.40 14.17 -17.01
N GLU A 244 -5.48 13.54 -17.47
CA GLU A 244 -5.98 13.68 -18.84
C GLU A 244 -6.29 15.16 -19.19
N LYS A 245 -6.99 15.85 -18.29
CA LYS A 245 -7.32 17.28 -18.46
C LYS A 245 -6.06 18.16 -18.47
N ALA A 246 -5.05 17.84 -17.67
CA ALA A 246 -3.77 18.53 -17.63
C ALA A 246 -2.87 18.20 -18.84
N GLY A 247 -3.20 17.18 -19.64
CA GLY A 247 -2.35 16.67 -20.71
C GLY A 247 -1.08 16.00 -20.22
N PHE A 248 -1.12 15.42 -19.02
CA PHE A 248 0.01 14.73 -18.42
C PHE A 248 0.49 13.57 -19.28
N GLN A 249 1.80 13.44 -19.44
CA GLN A 249 2.43 12.37 -20.20
C GLN A 249 3.00 11.34 -19.23
N TYR A 250 2.43 10.16 -19.24
CA TYR A 250 2.92 9.06 -18.40
C TYR A 250 4.28 8.56 -18.86
N PRO A 251 5.12 8.05 -17.95
CA PRO A 251 6.41 7.47 -18.30
C PRO A 251 6.31 6.37 -19.37
N ALA A 252 7.25 6.34 -20.30
CA ALA A 252 7.25 5.36 -21.40
C ALA A 252 7.24 3.90 -20.93
N GLY A 253 7.88 3.60 -19.80
CA GLY A 253 7.92 2.27 -19.20
C GLY A 253 6.57 1.76 -18.69
N MET A 254 5.59 2.63 -18.43
CA MET A 254 4.25 2.26 -17.98
C MET A 254 3.55 1.31 -18.94
N THR A 255 3.56 1.64 -20.25
CA THR A 255 2.94 0.80 -21.27
C THR A 255 3.62 -0.56 -21.36
N GLU A 256 4.95 -0.62 -21.27
CA GLU A 256 5.70 -1.88 -21.29
C GLU A 256 5.37 -2.72 -20.05
N TYR A 257 5.34 -2.12 -18.87
CA TYR A 257 4.95 -2.78 -17.63
C TYR A 257 3.58 -3.44 -17.76
N LEU A 258 2.55 -2.72 -18.20
CA LEU A 258 1.19 -3.24 -18.37
C LEU A 258 1.11 -4.37 -19.40
N ASN A 259 1.90 -4.28 -20.48
CA ASN A 259 1.97 -5.34 -21.50
C ASN A 259 2.61 -6.63 -20.98
N THR A 260 3.54 -6.55 -20.03
CA THR A 260 4.21 -7.71 -19.44
C THR A 260 3.46 -8.33 -18.26
N LEU A 261 2.44 -7.65 -17.72
CA LEU A 261 1.77 -8.01 -16.48
C LEU A 261 1.16 -9.43 -16.51
N GLU A 262 0.49 -9.80 -17.61
CA GLU A 262 -0.07 -11.14 -17.75
C GLU A 262 1.00 -12.23 -17.79
N THR A 263 2.13 -11.96 -18.42
CA THR A 263 3.28 -12.89 -18.45
C THR A 263 3.81 -13.08 -17.02
N LYS A 264 3.99 -11.99 -16.29
CA LYS A 264 4.45 -12.03 -14.89
C LYS A 264 3.47 -12.81 -13.98
N LEU A 265 2.16 -12.59 -14.14
CA LEU A 265 1.15 -13.34 -13.40
C LEU A 265 1.18 -14.85 -13.73
N ASN A 266 1.41 -15.22 -14.98
CA ASN A 266 1.56 -16.63 -15.36
C ASN A 266 2.83 -17.26 -14.79
N GLU A 267 3.96 -16.57 -14.81
CA GLU A 267 5.22 -17.03 -14.19
C GLU A 267 5.05 -17.22 -12.70
N GLN A 268 4.40 -16.28 -12.03
CA GLN A 268 4.09 -16.35 -10.61
C GLN A 268 3.13 -17.49 -10.27
N ALA A 269 2.10 -17.72 -11.10
CA ALA A 269 1.19 -18.85 -10.95
C ALA A 269 1.95 -20.19 -11.02
N VAL A 270 2.88 -20.34 -11.96
CA VAL A 270 3.73 -21.54 -12.07
C VAL A 270 4.57 -21.72 -10.79
N ALA A 271 5.18 -20.66 -10.27
CA ALA A 271 5.96 -20.70 -9.03
C ALA A 271 5.09 -21.12 -7.82
N ASN A 272 3.82 -20.72 -7.81
CA ASN A 272 2.83 -21.07 -6.79
C ASN A 272 2.09 -22.39 -7.07
N LYS A 273 2.50 -23.16 -8.10
CA LYS A 273 1.89 -24.42 -8.53
C LYS A 273 0.41 -24.29 -8.93
N MET A 274 0.04 -23.13 -9.42
CA MET A 274 -1.29 -22.86 -9.97
C MET A 274 -1.28 -23.07 -11.48
N ALA A 275 -2.45 -23.20 -12.10
CA ALA A 275 -2.59 -23.53 -13.51
C ALA A 275 -2.13 -22.39 -14.43
N ASN A 276 -2.43 -21.14 -14.07
CA ASN A 276 -2.11 -19.93 -14.83
C ASN A 276 -2.39 -18.67 -13.98
N GLY A 277 -2.10 -17.49 -14.51
CA GLY A 277 -2.34 -16.22 -13.86
C GLY A 277 -3.80 -15.96 -13.51
N GLU A 278 -4.75 -16.46 -14.30
CA GLU A 278 -6.18 -16.35 -14.00
C GLU A 278 -6.56 -17.13 -12.71
N ALA A 279 -5.97 -18.32 -12.50
CA ALA A 279 -6.15 -19.09 -11.29
C ALA A 279 -5.51 -18.41 -10.07
N LEU A 280 -4.36 -17.77 -10.27
CA LEU A 280 -3.68 -16.99 -9.23
C LEU A 280 -4.53 -15.79 -8.80
N VAL A 281 -4.96 -14.96 -9.74
CA VAL A 281 -5.76 -13.76 -9.45
C VAL A 281 -7.06 -14.11 -8.73
N LYS A 282 -7.74 -15.20 -9.15
CA LYS A 282 -8.97 -15.67 -8.48
C LYS A 282 -8.72 -16.21 -7.07
N ALA A 283 -7.60 -16.86 -6.86
CA ALA A 283 -7.25 -17.37 -5.53
C ALA A 283 -6.94 -16.23 -4.54
N GLU A 284 -6.31 -15.16 -5.01
CA GLU A 284 -5.91 -14.05 -4.16
C GLU A 284 -7.02 -13.01 -3.98
N MET A 285 -7.79 -12.72 -5.02
CA MET A 285 -8.76 -11.62 -5.05
C MET A 285 -10.22 -12.07 -5.07
N GLY A 286 -10.48 -13.37 -5.15
CA GLY A 286 -11.83 -13.94 -5.21
C GLY A 286 -12.32 -14.26 -6.62
N ALA A 287 -13.37 -15.08 -6.73
CA ALA A 287 -13.82 -15.68 -7.99
C ALA A 287 -14.34 -14.68 -9.04
N THR A 288 -14.75 -13.47 -8.64
CA THR A 288 -15.17 -12.39 -9.53
C THR A 288 -14.00 -11.76 -10.29
N ALA A 289 -12.80 -11.82 -9.73
CA ALA A 289 -11.60 -11.25 -10.31
C ALA A 289 -11.13 -12.02 -11.55
N SER A 290 -10.38 -11.36 -12.41
CA SER A 290 -9.74 -11.91 -13.61
C SER A 290 -8.42 -11.19 -13.90
N VAL A 291 -7.60 -11.76 -14.76
CA VAL A 291 -6.37 -11.10 -15.24
C VAL A 291 -6.70 -9.77 -15.91
N GLU A 292 -7.80 -9.68 -16.66
CA GLU A 292 -8.22 -8.42 -17.30
C GLU A 292 -8.63 -7.36 -16.29
N ASN A 293 -9.36 -7.74 -15.23
CA ASN A 293 -9.69 -6.83 -14.13
C ASN A 293 -8.42 -6.37 -13.40
N TYR A 294 -7.46 -7.27 -13.21
CA TYR A 294 -6.17 -6.95 -12.61
C TYR A 294 -5.39 -5.93 -13.44
N LYS A 295 -5.35 -6.11 -14.79
CA LYS A 295 -4.73 -5.14 -15.70
C LYS A 295 -5.40 -3.77 -15.62
N THR A 296 -6.73 -3.73 -15.62
CA THR A 296 -7.50 -2.48 -15.51
C THR A 296 -7.22 -1.76 -14.19
N TYR A 297 -7.26 -2.50 -13.08
CA TYR A 297 -6.91 -2.00 -11.76
C TYR A 297 -5.46 -1.46 -11.73
N SER A 298 -4.50 -2.26 -12.21
CA SER A 298 -3.08 -1.88 -12.19
C SER A 298 -2.79 -0.66 -13.07
N ALA A 299 -3.46 -0.56 -14.23
CA ALA A 299 -3.34 0.62 -15.08
C ALA A 299 -3.81 1.87 -14.33
N LEU A 300 -5.03 1.83 -13.76
CA LEU A 300 -5.61 2.97 -13.06
C LEU A 300 -4.76 3.36 -11.85
N TYR A 301 -4.33 2.37 -11.06
CA TYR A 301 -3.50 2.57 -9.89
C TYR A 301 -2.17 3.27 -10.24
N ASN A 302 -1.41 2.71 -11.19
CA ASN A 302 -0.11 3.26 -11.54
C ASN A 302 -0.22 4.64 -12.22
N MET A 303 -1.23 4.84 -13.09
CA MET A 303 -1.48 6.14 -13.71
C MET A 303 -1.81 7.21 -12.66
N ALA A 304 -2.66 6.88 -11.68
CA ALA A 304 -2.98 7.78 -10.59
C ALA A 304 -1.76 8.11 -9.73
N LEU A 305 -0.93 7.09 -9.44
CA LEU A 305 0.30 7.24 -8.64
C LEU A 305 1.30 8.18 -9.32
N GLU A 306 1.59 7.96 -10.60
CA GLU A 306 2.52 8.79 -11.38
C GLU A 306 2.06 10.26 -11.46
N TYR A 307 0.76 10.47 -11.69
CA TYR A 307 0.24 11.83 -11.74
C TYR A 307 0.26 12.50 -10.36
N TYR A 308 -0.06 11.76 -9.29
CA TYR A 308 0.00 12.28 -7.93
C TYR A 308 1.43 12.65 -7.53
N ALA A 309 2.41 11.81 -7.86
CA ALA A 309 3.82 12.10 -7.63
C ALA A 309 4.26 13.39 -8.36
N ALA A 310 3.91 13.51 -9.64
CA ALA A 310 4.20 14.72 -10.42
C ALA A 310 3.48 15.96 -9.86
N LEU A 311 2.25 15.81 -9.37
CA LEU A 311 1.52 16.88 -8.71
C LEU A 311 2.22 17.33 -7.42
N TYR A 312 2.61 16.35 -6.60
CA TYR A 312 3.34 16.57 -5.35
C TYR A 312 4.66 17.31 -5.60
N GLU A 313 5.46 16.85 -6.56
CA GLU A 313 6.73 17.45 -6.95
C GLU A 313 6.56 18.86 -7.55
N SER A 314 5.40 19.18 -8.13
CA SER A 314 5.12 20.49 -8.72
C SER A 314 4.82 21.59 -7.70
N ILE A 315 4.60 21.23 -6.45
CA ILE A 315 4.24 22.14 -5.36
C ILE A 315 5.51 22.45 -4.55
N GLU A 316 5.97 23.67 -4.65
CA GLU A 316 7.16 24.15 -3.95
C GLU A 316 6.77 25.29 -2.98
N PRO A 317 6.43 24.98 -1.70
CA PRO A 317 6.14 26.02 -0.73
C PRO A 317 7.38 26.88 -0.45
N THR A 318 7.16 28.17 -0.30
CA THR A 318 8.25 29.10 0.04
C THR A 318 8.71 28.91 1.48
N PRO A 319 9.97 29.28 1.81
CA PRO A 319 10.45 29.24 3.19
C PRO A 319 9.56 30.00 4.18
N GLU A 320 9.01 31.12 3.76
CA GLU A 320 8.10 31.93 4.57
C GLU A 320 6.76 31.22 4.83
N GLU A 321 6.23 30.47 3.85
CA GLU A 321 5.02 29.67 4.01
C GLU A 321 5.28 28.50 4.96
N ILE A 322 6.43 27.83 4.85
CA ILE A 322 6.82 26.72 5.73
C ILE A 322 6.96 27.19 7.19
N GLU A 323 7.66 28.32 7.40
CA GLU A 323 7.80 28.90 8.74
C GLU A 323 6.44 29.30 9.33
N ALA A 324 5.60 29.98 8.56
CA ALA A 324 4.28 30.40 9.00
C ALA A 324 3.38 29.20 9.34
N PHE A 325 3.38 28.18 8.49
CA PHE A 325 2.62 26.96 8.74
C PHE A 325 3.05 26.27 10.03
N PHE A 326 4.38 26.12 10.24
CA PHE A 326 4.88 25.51 11.47
C PHE A 326 4.47 26.32 12.69
N ASP A 327 4.64 27.64 12.68
CA ASP A 327 4.31 28.52 13.81
C ASP A 327 2.81 28.50 14.14
N GLU A 328 1.92 28.36 13.14
CA GLU A 328 0.49 28.22 13.32
C GLU A 328 0.07 26.83 13.88
N ASN A 329 0.84 25.79 13.53
CA ASN A 329 0.52 24.39 13.88
C ASN A 329 1.47 23.81 14.92
N ALA A 330 2.30 24.60 15.60
CA ALA A 330 3.37 24.14 16.49
C ALA A 330 2.90 23.18 17.60
N GLU A 331 1.69 23.38 18.16
CA GLU A 331 1.12 22.51 19.20
C GLU A 331 0.74 21.14 18.61
N ALA A 332 0.16 21.10 17.41
CA ALA A 332 -0.17 19.88 16.71
C ALA A 332 1.10 19.12 16.31
N MET A 333 2.09 19.82 15.74
CA MET A 333 3.38 19.23 15.36
C MET A 333 4.08 18.59 16.56
N ALA A 334 4.09 19.24 17.71
CA ALA A 334 4.67 18.69 18.92
C ALA A 334 3.88 17.50 19.49
N SER A 335 2.53 17.54 19.43
CA SER A 335 1.69 16.49 20.03
C SER A 335 1.55 15.25 19.17
N GLU A 336 1.48 15.40 17.85
CA GLU A 336 1.25 14.30 16.90
C GLU A 336 2.55 13.68 16.40
N TYR A 337 3.56 14.51 16.14
CA TYR A 337 4.82 14.08 15.55
C TYR A 337 6.02 14.17 16.51
N GLY A 338 5.86 14.82 17.67
CA GLY A 338 6.96 15.03 18.62
C GLY A 338 7.96 16.10 18.19
N VAL A 339 7.69 16.82 17.07
CA VAL A 339 8.63 17.74 16.44
C VAL A 339 8.42 19.17 16.95
N THR A 340 9.54 19.82 17.31
CA THR A 340 9.58 21.21 17.76
C THR A 340 10.56 22.02 16.90
N LYS A 341 10.43 23.36 16.88
CA LYS A 341 11.30 24.22 16.06
C LYS A 341 12.69 24.32 16.68
N VAL A 342 13.52 23.33 16.41
CA VAL A 342 14.93 23.23 16.84
C VAL A 342 15.81 22.97 15.60
N GLU A 343 17.09 23.35 15.71
CA GLU A 343 18.11 23.03 14.70
C GLU A 343 18.50 21.55 14.88
N GLU A 344 17.80 20.68 14.18
CA GLU A 344 18.06 19.23 14.16
C GLU A 344 17.97 18.74 12.71
N PRO A 345 19.08 18.87 11.95
CA PRO A 345 19.08 18.51 10.54
C PRO A 345 18.96 17.00 10.33
N VAL A 346 18.13 16.64 9.38
CA VAL A 346 17.98 15.29 8.84
C VAL A 346 18.42 15.29 7.38
N ILE A 347 19.11 14.22 6.98
CA ILE A 347 19.78 14.13 5.70
C ILE A 347 19.22 12.99 4.87
N ASP A 348 19.03 13.25 3.57
CA ASP A 348 18.85 12.20 2.58
C ASP A 348 20.13 12.04 1.78
N VAL A 349 20.57 10.80 1.65
CA VAL A 349 21.83 10.46 1.00
C VAL A 349 21.70 9.19 0.19
N ARG A 350 22.27 9.16 -1.00
CA ARG A 350 22.52 7.91 -1.72
C ARG A 350 23.95 7.47 -1.52
N HIS A 351 24.17 6.18 -1.43
CA HIS A 351 25.51 5.63 -1.42
C HIS A 351 25.63 4.31 -2.19
N ILE A 352 26.88 4.03 -2.59
CA ILE A 352 27.26 2.75 -3.19
C ILE A 352 28.34 2.16 -2.29
N LEU A 353 28.05 1.07 -1.61
CA LEU A 353 29.02 0.35 -0.80
C LEU A 353 29.81 -0.62 -1.69
N LEU A 354 31.13 -0.53 -1.64
CA LEU A 354 32.04 -1.51 -2.19
C LEU A 354 32.85 -2.15 -1.06
N ILE A 355 32.78 -3.48 -0.94
CA ILE A 355 33.48 -4.27 0.06
C ILE A 355 34.79 -4.79 -0.56
N PRO A 356 35.95 -4.73 0.12
CA PRO A 356 37.17 -5.29 -0.44
C PRO A 356 37.05 -6.77 -0.80
N ASP A 357 37.50 -7.15 -1.99
CA ASP A 357 37.54 -8.55 -2.42
C ASP A 357 38.58 -9.35 -1.65
N GLY A 358 38.36 -10.66 -1.51
CA GLY A 358 39.33 -11.55 -0.82
C GLY A 358 39.13 -11.59 0.69
N GLY A 359 40.15 -11.25 1.44
CA GLY A 359 40.18 -11.25 2.90
C GLY A 359 40.32 -12.64 3.53
N THR A 360 40.79 -12.66 4.78
CA THR A 360 40.91 -13.85 5.60
C THR A 360 40.00 -13.77 6.82
N VAL A 361 39.36 -14.89 7.16
CA VAL A 361 38.49 -14.94 8.35
C VAL A 361 39.34 -15.13 9.60
N ASP A 362 39.32 -14.20 10.54
CA ASP A 362 39.91 -14.35 11.83
C ASP A 362 39.26 -15.49 12.62
N ALA A 363 40.05 -16.49 13.03
CA ALA A 363 39.55 -17.70 13.67
C ALA A 363 38.96 -17.47 15.08
N GLY A 364 39.31 -16.34 15.72
CA GLY A 364 38.85 -16.02 17.07
C GLY A 364 37.54 -15.23 17.08
N THR A 365 37.41 -14.26 16.17
CA THR A 365 36.27 -13.34 16.09
C THR A 365 35.28 -13.71 15.01
N GLY A 366 35.70 -14.44 13.98
CA GLY A 366 34.90 -14.71 12.79
C GLY A 366 34.83 -13.52 11.82
N ALA A 367 35.48 -12.41 12.13
CA ALA A 367 35.52 -11.23 11.29
C ALA A 367 36.42 -11.43 10.06
N LYS A 368 36.02 -10.84 8.94
CA LYS A 368 36.78 -10.86 7.71
C LYS A 368 37.81 -9.72 7.75
N MET A 369 39.09 -10.07 7.59
CA MET A 369 40.20 -9.15 7.63
C MET A 369 40.83 -9.00 6.25
N TYR A 370 41.06 -7.79 5.80
CA TYR A 370 41.56 -7.47 4.47
C TYR A 370 42.97 -6.89 4.58
N SER A 371 43.83 -7.20 3.60
CA SER A 371 45.16 -6.60 3.45
C SER A 371 45.10 -5.15 2.97
N GLU A 372 46.20 -4.42 3.08
CA GLU A 372 46.29 -3.05 2.54
C GLU A 372 46.05 -3.03 1.03
N GLU A 373 46.57 -4.03 0.31
CA GLU A 373 46.39 -4.14 -1.14
C GLU A 373 44.92 -4.37 -1.53
N GLU A 374 44.18 -5.17 -0.77
CA GLU A 374 42.73 -5.39 -0.99
C GLU A 374 41.93 -4.12 -0.71
N TRP A 375 42.28 -3.39 0.36
CA TRP A 375 41.66 -2.07 0.64
C TRP A 375 41.99 -1.03 -0.44
N ASP A 376 43.25 -0.97 -0.92
CA ASP A 376 43.67 -0.03 -1.96
C ASP A 376 42.96 -0.33 -3.28
N ALA A 377 42.79 -1.60 -3.63
CA ALA A 377 42.06 -2.01 -4.82
C ALA A 377 40.56 -1.61 -4.74
N CYS A 378 39.93 -1.80 -3.58
CA CYS A 378 38.56 -1.38 -3.35
C CYS A 378 38.40 0.16 -3.45
N GLY A 379 39.34 0.93 -2.88
CA GLY A 379 39.35 2.39 -2.99
C GLY A 379 39.49 2.86 -4.44
N GLN A 380 40.35 2.23 -5.24
CA GLN A 380 40.46 2.53 -6.67
C GLN A 380 39.22 2.20 -7.44
N ALA A 381 38.50 1.12 -7.06
CA ALA A 381 37.22 0.78 -7.68
C ALA A 381 36.14 1.84 -7.36
N ALA A 382 36.11 2.33 -6.11
CA ALA A 382 35.20 3.41 -5.71
C ALA A 382 35.47 4.71 -6.48
N GLU A 383 36.76 5.08 -6.63
CA GLU A 383 37.17 6.24 -7.43
C GLU A 383 36.75 6.09 -8.91
N ALA A 384 37.00 4.91 -9.48
CA ALA A 384 36.62 4.63 -10.88
C ALA A 384 35.09 4.70 -11.10
N LEU A 385 34.31 4.21 -10.14
CA LEU A 385 32.84 4.25 -10.22
C LEU A 385 32.33 5.70 -10.12
N LEU A 386 32.88 6.50 -9.23
CA LEU A 386 32.53 7.93 -9.14
C LEU A 386 32.94 8.70 -10.40
N GLU A 387 34.10 8.38 -10.99
CA GLU A 387 34.50 8.97 -12.28
C GLU A 387 33.59 8.51 -13.44
N GLN A 388 33.15 7.25 -13.45
CA GLN A 388 32.19 6.75 -14.42
C GLN A 388 30.90 7.57 -14.37
N TRP A 389 30.35 7.78 -13.16
CA TRP A 389 29.16 8.60 -12.99
C TRP A 389 29.39 10.04 -13.45
N ARG A 390 30.49 10.69 -13.06
CA ARG A 390 30.84 12.07 -13.45
C ARG A 390 31.02 12.28 -14.95
N ASN A 391 31.45 11.24 -15.64
CA ASN A 391 31.66 11.27 -17.09
C ASN A 391 30.40 10.83 -17.88
N GLY A 392 29.36 10.32 -17.19
CA GLY A 392 28.07 9.97 -17.71
C GLY A 392 27.08 11.16 -17.63
N ASP A 393 25.82 10.84 -17.32
CA ASP A 393 24.76 11.85 -17.20
C ASP A 393 24.91 12.72 -15.95
N ALA A 394 25.60 12.23 -14.93
CA ALA A 394 25.91 12.91 -13.67
C ALA A 394 24.64 13.48 -12.97
N THR A 395 23.54 12.73 -13.03
CA THR A 395 22.28 13.03 -12.36
C THR A 395 22.07 12.11 -11.17
N GLU A 396 21.16 12.47 -10.27
CA GLU A 396 20.75 11.61 -9.16
C GLU A 396 20.24 10.25 -9.65
N ASP A 397 19.39 10.23 -10.70
CA ASP A 397 18.84 9.02 -11.30
C ASP A 397 19.96 8.09 -11.83
N SER A 398 20.97 8.67 -12.47
CA SER A 398 22.11 7.89 -12.96
C SER A 398 22.97 7.35 -11.81
N PHE A 399 23.04 8.06 -10.68
CA PHE A 399 23.69 7.57 -9.46
C PHE A 399 22.88 6.42 -8.84
N ALA A 400 21.57 6.56 -8.76
CA ALA A 400 20.67 5.53 -8.27
C ALA A 400 20.75 4.25 -9.13
N ALA A 401 20.84 4.39 -10.45
CA ALA A 401 21.04 3.25 -11.36
C ALA A 401 22.35 2.50 -11.09
N LEU A 402 23.45 3.25 -10.89
CA LEU A 402 24.75 2.66 -10.52
C LEU A 402 24.71 2.00 -9.14
N ALA A 403 23.98 2.57 -8.17
CA ALA A 403 23.81 1.97 -6.86
C ALA A 403 23.08 0.63 -6.95
N ASN A 404 22.02 0.53 -7.74
CA ASN A 404 21.31 -0.73 -7.96
C ASN A 404 22.17 -1.80 -8.65
N GLU A 405 23.13 -1.39 -9.49
CA GLU A 405 24.01 -2.31 -10.23
C GLU A 405 25.22 -2.76 -9.40
N HIS A 406 25.81 -1.86 -8.61
CA HIS A 406 27.14 -2.06 -8.02
C HIS A 406 27.18 -2.07 -6.49
N SER A 407 26.14 -1.58 -5.79
CA SER A 407 26.18 -1.51 -4.33
C SER A 407 26.06 -2.89 -3.70
N GLU A 408 26.97 -3.17 -2.76
CA GLU A 408 26.96 -4.37 -1.92
C GLU A 408 26.25 -4.13 -0.59
N ASP A 409 25.60 -2.97 -0.40
CA ASP A 409 24.77 -2.69 0.77
C ASP A 409 23.39 -3.33 0.65
N PRO A 410 23.06 -4.37 1.46
CA PRO A 410 21.77 -5.04 1.35
C PRO A 410 20.58 -4.17 1.82
N GLY A 411 20.85 -3.05 2.50
CA GLY A 411 19.83 -2.13 3.01
C GLY A 411 19.30 -1.17 1.94
N SER A 412 20.12 -0.85 0.93
CA SER A 412 19.80 0.20 -0.03
C SER A 412 20.05 -0.14 -1.50
N ASN A 413 20.67 -1.27 -1.81
CA ASN A 413 21.06 -1.65 -3.19
C ASN A 413 19.89 -1.97 -4.14
N THR A 414 18.67 -1.94 -3.67
CA THR A 414 17.44 -2.15 -4.47
C THR A 414 16.60 -0.89 -4.63
N ASN A 415 16.95 0.18 -3.90
CA ASN A 415 16.26 1.48 -3.97
C ASN A 415 17.19 2.63 -4.42
N GLY A 416 18.21 2.31 -5.19
CA GLY A 416 19.16 3.31 -5.70
C GLY A 416 20.15 3.81 -4.67
N GLY A 417 20.42 3.03 -3.63
CA GLY A 417 21.36 3.39 -2.56
C GLY A 417 20.83 4.46 -1.60
N LEU A 418 19.52 4.72 -1.56
CA LEU A 418 18.92 5.81 -0.79
C LEU A 418 18.73 5.44 0.68
N TYR A 419 19.16 6.35 1.56
CA TYR A 419 18.75 6.48 2.95
C TYR A 419 18.10 7.85 3.15
N GLU A 420 16.89 7.87 3.62
CA GLU A 420 16.13 9.08 3.93
C GLU A 420 16.04 9.28 5.44
N TYR A 421 15.87 10.52 5.88
CA TYR A 421 15.73 10.87 7.30
C TYR A 421 16.86 10.33 8.19
N VAL A 422 18.10 10.43 7.70
CA VAL A 422 19.28 10.06 8.50
C VAL A 422 19.51 11.13 9.57
N TYR A 423 19.48 10.73 10.83
CA TYR A 423 19.79 11.59 11.96
C TYR A 423 21.27 11.53 12.29
N GLN A 424 21.75 12.59 12.96
CA GLN A 424 23.15 12.63 13.39
C GLN A 424 23.43 11.52 14.42
N GLY A 425 24.32 10.60 14.06
CA GLY A 425 24.72 9.46 14.87
C GLY A 425 24.08 8.12 14.48
N ASP A 426 23.19 8.08 13.51
CA ASP A 426 22.61 6.83 12.97
C ASP A 426 23.63 6.01 12.21
N MET A 427 24.57 6.68 11.54
CA MET A 427 25.56 6.06 10.69
C MET A 427 26.93 5.99 11.40
N VAL A 428 27.80 5.12 10.89
CA VAL A 428 29.20 5.05 11.37
C VAL A 428 29.92 6.37 11.18
N ASP A 429 30.85 6.71 12.10
CA ASP A 429 31.46 8.04 12.26
C ASP A 429 31.83 8.71 10.93
N ALA A 430 32.61 8.04 10.08
CA ALA A 430 33.10 8.66 8.85
C ALA A 430 32.00 8.93 7.82
N PHE A 431 30.95 8.09 7.75
CA PHE A 431 29.77 8.30 6.92
C PHE A 431 28.95 9.47 7.49
N ASN A 432 28.71 9.44 8.80
CA ASN A 432 27.99 10.49 9.51
C ASN A 432 28.67 11.86 9.34
N ASP A 433 30.00 11.95 9.58
CA ASP A 433 30.74 13.19 9.43
C ASP A 433 30.69 13.77 8.02
N TRP A 434 30.63 12.89 7.00
CA TRP A 434 30.46 13.34 5.62
C TRP A 434 29.06 13.91 5.37
N CYS A 435 28.01 13.25 5.86
CA CYS A 435 26.61 13.68 5.69
C CYS A 435 26.32 15.02 6.39
N PHE A 436 26.84 15.20 7.61
CA PHE A 436 26.55 16.37 8.46
C PHE A 436 27.58 17.49 8.37
N ASP A 437 28.46 17.48 7.35
CA ASP A 437 29.32 18.63 7.06
C ASP A 437 28.45 19.81 6.61
N ALA A 438 28.47 20.91 7.37
CA ALA A 438 27.65 22.09 7.15
C ALA A 438 27.83 22.76 5.77
N SER A 439 28.86 22.37 5.02
CA SER A 439 29.09 22.89 3.66
C SER A 439 28.41 22.06 2.56
N ARG A 440 27.79 20.92 2.91
CA ARG A 440 27.15 20.04 1.93
C ARG A 440 26.00 20.74 1.21
N GLN A 441 25.95 20.46 -0.09
CA GLN A 441 24.87 20.92 -0.95
C GLN A 441 24.29 19.75 -1.75
N PRO A 442 23.00 19.76 -2.12
CA PRO A 442 22.43 18.78 -3.02
C PRO A 442 23.27 18.58 -4.28
N GLY A 443 23.57 17.33 -4.60
CA GLY A 443 24.44 16.94 -5.71
C GLY A 443 25.92 16.80 -5.35
N ASP A 444 26.33 17.10 -4.11
CA ASP A 444 27.71 16.87 -3.66
C ASP A 444 27.99 15.35 -3.62
N THR A 445 29.20 14.99 -4.08
CA THR A 445 29.65 13.60 -4.10
C THR A 445 31.01 13.46 -3.39
N GLY A 446 31.24 12.28 -2.85
CA GLY A 446 32.51 11.96 -2.17
C GLY A 446 32.76 10.47 -2.05
N ILE A 447 33.88 10.13 -1.48
CA ILE A 447 34.22 8.75 -1.14
C ILE A 447 34.56 8.71 0.34
N VAL A 448 33.95 7.81 1.06
CA VAL A 448 34.16 7.61 2.51
C VAL A 448 34.60 6.18 2.76
N LYS A 449 35.66 6.02 3.52
CA LYS A 449 36.14 4.70 3.99
C LYS A 449 35.57 4.42 5.39
N THR A 450 34.96 3.28 5.55
CA THR A 450 34.48 2.77 6.85
C THR A 450 35.03 1.38 7.13
N SER A 451 34.66 0.78 8.24
CA SER A 451 34.96 -0.63 8.54
C SER A 451 34.21 -1.62 7.61
N TYR A 452 33.18 -1.19 6.94
CA TYR A 452 32.39 -2.02 6.01
C TYR A 452 32.97 -2.05 4.60
N GLY A 453 33.62 -0.96 4.17
CA GLY A 453 34.11 -0.82 2.81
C GLY A 453 34.34 0.65 2.45
N TYR A 454 34.39 0.92 1.16
CA TYR A 454 34.32 2.27 0.60
C TYR A 454 32.91 2.59 0.16
N HIS A 455 32.42 3.76 0.57
CA HIS A 455 31.14 4.31 0.19
C HIS A 455 31.35 5.42 -0.83
N VAL A 456 30.81 5.28 -2.02
CA VAL A 456 30.64 6.42 -2.94
C VAL A 456 29.35 7.11 -2.52
N MET A 457 29.44 8.40 -2.22
CA MET A 457 28.38 9.18 -1.58
C MET A 457 27.79 10.19 -2.56
N TYR A 458 26.48 10.42 -2.48
CA TYR A 458 25.75 11.48 -3.16
C TYR A 458 24.78 12.13 -2.18
N PHE A 459 24.94 13.43 -1.93
CA PHE A 459 24.07 14.17 -1.03
C PHE A 459 22.79 14.59 -1.75
N VAL A 460 21.65 14.10 -1.28
CA VAL A 460 20.36 14.38 -1.90
C VAL A 460 19.74 15.66 -1.35
N TYR A 461 19.55 15.69 -0.03
CA TYR A 461 18.89 16.80 0.64
C TYR A 461 19.27 16.86 2.12
N GLY A 462 19.13 18.06 2.73
CA GLY A 462 19.28 18.25 4.17
C GLY A 462 18.58 19.51 4.63
N ALA A 463 17.77 19.37 5.70
CA ALA A 463 17.12 20.49 6.37
C ALA A 463 16.73 20.06 7.79
N ASP A 464 16.40 21.02 8.64
CA ASP A 464 15.84 20.74 9.96
C ASP A 464 14.56 19.90 9.85
N GLU A 465 14.38 18.95 10.76
CA GLU A 465 13.24 18.05 10.75
C GLU A 465 11.90 18.79 10.75
N TRP A 466 11.78 19.82 11.59
CA TRP A 466 10.56 20.65 11.66
C TRP A 466 10.23 21.31 10.31
N TYR A 467 11.25 21.77 9.59
CA TYR A 467 11.11 22.43 8.29
C TYR A 467 10.63 21.44 7.22
N ARG A 468 11.24 20.25 7.19
CA ARG A 468 10.84 19.17 6.27
C ARG A 468 9.40 18.73 6.52
N LEU A 469 9.05 18.48 7.77
CA LEU A 469 7.70 18.04 8.13
C LEU A 469 6.66 19.10 7.77
N ALA A 470 6.91 20.37 8.07
CA ALA A 470 6.00 21.47 7.70
C ALA A 470 5.83 21.58 6.19
N ALA A 471 6.91 21.49 5.41
CA ALA A 471 6.85 21.51 3.96
C ALA A 471 6.02 20.34 3.41
N GLN A 472 6.22 19.14 3.91
CA GLN A 472 5.46 17.95 3.52
C GLN A 472 3.97 18.07 3.84
N GLN A 473 3.62 18.63 5.01
CA GLN A 473 2.22 18.85 5.39
C GLN A 473 1.54 19.86 4.46
N ILE A 474 2.19 20.98 4.15
CA ILE A 474 1.67 21.97 3.19
C ILE A 474 1.40 21.31 1.84
N VAL A 475 2.38 20.57 1.30
CA VAL A 475 2.23 19.90 0.00
C VAL A 475 1.11 18.87 0.03
N GLY A 476 1.04 18.07 1.10
CA GLY A 476 -0.04 17.10 1.31
C GLY A 476 -1.42 17.74 1.35
N ASP A 477 -1.57 18.85 2.10
CA ASP A 477 -2.82 19.58 2.21
C ASP A 477 -3.25 20.17 0.86
N LEU A 478 -2.33 20.79 0.13
CA LEU A 478 -2.61 21.34 -1.19
C LEU A 478 -2.97 20.25 -2.23
N CYS A 479 -2.30 19.09 -2.19
CA CYS A 479 -2.68 17.96 -3.03
C CYS A 479 -4.09 17.44 -2.69
N ASN A 480 -4.42 17.37 -1.40
CA ASN A 480 -5.76 16.98 -0.96
C ASN A 480 -6.82 17.98 -1.41
N ASP A 481 -6.56 19.28 -1.29
CA ASP A 481 -7.48 20.32 -1.75
C ASP A 481 -7.73 20.21 -3.25
N LEU A 482 -6.68 20.05 -4.05
CA LEU A 482 -6.79 19.84 -5.51
C LEU A 482 -7.58 18.60 -5.85
N LEU A 483 -7.41 17.53 -5.09
CA LEU A 483 -8.19 16.29 -5.25
C LEU A 483 -9.67 16.49 -4.90
N GLN A 484 -9.98 17.25 -3.82
CA GLN A 484 -11.36 17.61 -3.46
C GLN A 484 -12.02 18.48 -4.53
N GLU A 485 -11.30 19.43 -5.10
CA GLU A 485 -11.76 20.20 -6.26
C GLU A 485 -12.01 19.30 -7.47
N GLY A 486 -11.15 18.28 -7.68
CA GLY A 486 -11.34 17.26 -8.70
C GLY A 486 -12.65 16.49 -8.52
N TYR A 487 -12.96 16.03 -7.31
CA TYR A 487 -14.24 15.35 -7.02
C TYR A 487 -15.45 16.22 -7.33
N ALA A 488 -15.39 17.51 -7.00
CA ALA A 488 -16.48 18.43 -7.26
C ALA A 488 -16.77 18.63 -8.76
N GLN A 489 -15.77 18.37 -9.63
CA GLN A 489 -15.92 18.52 -11.08
C GLN A 489 -16.56 17.30 -11.74
N TYR A 490 -16.39 16.11 -11.18
CA TYR A 490 -16.78 14.87 -11.83
C TYR A 490 -18.01 14.24 -11.14
N PRO A 491 -19.17 14.20 -11.81
CA PRO A 491 -20.36 13.58 -11.23
C PRO A 491 -20.12 12.08 -11.01
N SER A 492 -20.48 11.60 -9.84
CA SER A 492 -20.35 10.20 -9.44
C SER A 492 -21.70 9.59 -9.10
N LYS A 493 -21.84 8.28 -9.33
CA LYS A 493 -23.02 7.50 -8.95
C LYS A 493 -22.63 6.06 -8.64
N VAL A 494 -23.18 5.51 -7.55
CA VAL A 494 -23.01 4.09 -7.17
C VAL A 494 -24.33 3.36 -7.31
N TYR A 495 -24.30 2.20 -7.95
CA TYR A 495 -25.44 1.32 -8.18
C TYR A 495 -25.37 0.13 -7.21
N PHE A 496 -25.69 0.35 -5.95
CA PHE A 496 -25.50 -0.63 -4.87
C PHE A 496 -26.17 -1.98 -5.13
N TYR A 497 -27.35 -1.98 -5.79
CA TYR A 497 -28.05 -3.22 -6.17
C TYR A 497 -27.31 -4.09 -7.18
N ASN A 498 -26.34 -3.50 -7.89
CA ASN A 498 -25.55 -4.21 -8.88
C ASN A 498 -24.30 -4.85 -8.26
N ILE A 499 -23.96 -4.49 -7.02
CA ILE A 499 -22.74 -4.97 -6.38
C ILE A 499 -22.91 -6.41 -5.95
N VAL A 500 -22.15 -7.30 -6.56
CA VAL A 500 -22.04 -8.72 -6.21
C VAL A 500 -20.58 -9.12 -6.28
N LEU A 501 -19.94 -9.21 -5.12
CA LEU A 501 -18.55 -9.62 -4.97
C LEU A 501 -18.46 -11.08 -4.51
N SER A 502 -17.32 -11.72 -4.70
CA SER A 502 -17.00 -13.01 -4.13
C SER A 502 -16.27 -12.85 -2.79
N GLU A 503 -16.46 -13.81 -1.91
CA GLU A 503 -15.67 -13.91 -0.69
C GLU A 503 -14.21 -14.23 -1.04
N ILE A 504 -13.28 -13.65 -0.29
CA ILE A 504 -11.85 -13.95 -0.40
C ILE A 504 -11.52 -14.99 0.65
N GLN A 505 -10.91 -16.09 0.23
CA GLN A 505 -10.58 -17.21 1.11
C GLN A 505 -9.09 -17.17 1.46
N PHE A 506 -8.80 -17.18 2.76
CA PHE A 506 -7.45 -17.29 3.28
C PHE A 506 -7.17 -18.75 3.62
N ASN A 507 -6.27 -19.41 2.87
CA ASN A 507 -5.86 -20.79 3.04
C ASN A 507 -4.51 -20.94 3.74
#